data_689b4f2f74fd280742ade8e685256975
#
_entry.id   689b4f2f74fd280742ade8e685256975
#
_cell.length_a   1.000
_cell.length_b   1.000
_cell.length_c   1.000
_cell.angle_alpha   90.00
_cell.angle_beta   90.00
_cell.angle_gamma   90.00
#
_symmetry.space_group_name_H-M   'P 1'
#
loop_
_entity.id
_entity.type
_entity.pdbx_description
1 polymer ?
#
loop_
_entity_poly.entity_id
_entity_poly.type
_entity_poly.pdbx_seq_one_letter_code
_entity_poly.pdbx_strand_id
1 'polypeptide(L)'
;IRHFLRWQHTYEPITDQWIYASSTFDALVSMATFRLNEDKAQQATIVNSNKVSYKARNIYHPFLGEKAVRNNFDIQNHEYYIITGANMAGKSTFLRTLGVNYILAMNGLPVFAEEMCVSVFRLFTNMRTTDDLTHGISYFNAELLRLKQLLGSVNENPPCTLIILDEILKGTNSLDKLNG
;
A
#
# COMPACT_ATOMS: atom_id res chain seq x y z
N ILE A 1 39.46 -25.11 -17.43
CA ILE A 1 39.32 -23.65 -17.73
C ILE A 1 38.61 -23.44 -19.06
N ARG A 2 39.05 -24.01 -20.20
CA ARG A 2 38.41 -23.80 -21.53
C ARG A 2 36.94 -24.23 -21.57
N HIS A 3 36.55 -25.33 -20.93
CA HIS A 3 35.14 -25.78 -20.87
C HIS A 3 34.28 -24.84 -20.03
N PHE A 4 34.81 -24.35 -18.92
CA PHE A 4 34.12 -23.37 -18.08
C PHE A 4 33.86 -22.03 -18.80
N LEU A 5 34.89 -21.50 -19.47
CA LEU A 5 34.74 -20.24 -20.24
C LEU A 5 33.74 -20.38 -21.37
N ARG A 6 33.74 -21.56 -22.06
CA ARG A 6 32.73 -21.81 -23.11
C ARG A 6 31.32 -21.90 -22.54
N TRP A 7 31.15 -22.59 -21.41
CA TRP A 7 29.87 -22.67 -20.71
C TRP A 7 29.41 -21.30 -20.26
N GLN A 8 30.25 -20.52 -19.61
CA GLN A 8 29.96 -19.17 -19.17
C GLN A 8 29.50 -18.30 -20.34
N HIS A 9 30.25 -18.25 -21.42
CA HIS A 9 29.90 -17.47 -22.60
C HIS A 9 28.57 -17.89 -23.22
N THR A 10 28.23 -19.17 -23.15
CA THR A 10 26.97 -19.69 -23.71
C THR A 10 25.78 -19.35 -22.83
N TYR A 11 25.89 -19.44 -21.52
CA TYR A 11 24.73 -19.39 -20.61
C TYR A 11 24.62 -18.09 -19.82
N GLU A 12 25.71 -17.32 -19.65
CA GLU A 12 25.67 -16.01 -18.97
C GLU A 12 24.59 -15.07 -19.52
N PRO A 13 24.38 -14.92 -20.86
CA PRO A 13 23.37 -14.01 -21.39
C PRO A 13 21.92 -14.43 -21.09
N ILE A 14 21.69 -15.71 -20.76
CA ILE A 14 20.34 -16.23 -20.48
C ILE A 14 20.10 -16.51 -19.00
N THR A 15 21.12 -16.41 -18.16
CA THR A 15 21.02 -16.70 -16.72
C THR A 15 20.02 -15.76 -16.05
N ASP A 16 20.03 -14.47 -16.37
CA ASP A 16 19.09 -13.49 -15.84
C ASP A 16 17.63 -13.80 -16.21
N GLN A 17 17.43 -14.31 -17.42
CA GLN A 17 16.11 -14.73 -17.88
C GLN A 17 15.61 -15.96 -17.10
N TRP A 18 16.49 -16.91 -16.78
CA TRP A 18 16.14 -18.07 -15.95
C TRP A 18 15.80 -17.67 -14.52
N ILE A 19 16.60 -16.78 -13.92
CA ILE A 19 16.36 -16.26 -12.58
C ILE A 19 15.03 -15.53 -12.56
N TYR A 20 14.77 -14.67 -13.55
CA TYR A 20 13.50 -13.94 -13.67
C TYR A 20 12.32 -14.90 -13.82
N ALA A 21 12.41 -15.91 -14.69
CA ALA A 21 11.35 -16.89 -14.90
C ALA A 21 11.06 -17.70 -13.62
N SER A 22 12.10 -18.17 -12.93
CA SER A 22 11.99 -18.90 -11.67
C SER A 22 11.34 -18.04 -10.58
N SER A 23 11.81 -16.80 -10.40
CA SER A 23 11.26 -15.86 -9.42
C SER A 23 9.80 -15.49 -9.71
N THR A 24 9.47 -15.35 -11.00
CA THR A 24 8.09 -15.07 -11.42
C THR A 24 7.19 -16.28 -11.12
N PHE A 25 7.66 -17.47 -11.39
CA PHE A 25 6.92 -18.70 -11.06
C PHE A 25 6.70 -18.84 -9.56
N ASP A 26 7.72 -18.62 -8.73
CA ASP A 26 7.58 -18.65 -7.26
C ASP A 26 6.60 -17.60 -6.74
N ALA A 27 6.61 -16.39 -7.30
CA ALA A 27 5.65 -15.36 -6.98
C ALA A 27 4.21 -15.78 -7.33
N LEU A 28 3.99 -16.33 -8.52
CA LEU A 28 2.68 -16.80 -8.95
C LEU A 28 2.16 -17.96 -8.10
N VAL A 29 3.02 -18.90 -7.71
CA VAL A 29 2.68 -19.99 -6.80
C VAL A 29 2.28 -19.45 -5.43
N SER A 30 3.01 -18.49 -4.89
CA SER A 30 2.69 -17.84 -3.61
C SER A 30 1.34 -17.12 -3.66
N MET A 31 1.07 -16.38 -4.73
CA MET A 31 -0.20 -15.69 -4.96
C MET A 31 -1.37 -16.67 -5.11
N ALA A 32 -1.18 -17.77 -5.84
CA ALA A 32 -2.18 -18.81 -6.00
C ALA A 32 -2.48 -19.52 -4.66
N THR A 33 -1.44 -19.82 -3.88
CA THR A 33 -1.57 -20.41 -2.55
C THR A 33 -2.33 -19.50 -1.60
N PHE A 34 -2.02 -18.20 -1.61
CA PHE A 34 -2.79 -17.21 -0.84
C PHE A 34 -4.27 -17.22 -1.23
N ARG A 35 -4.57 -17.19 -2.52
CA ARG A 35 -5.95 -17.22 -3.02
C ARG A 35 -6.71 -18.50 -2.63
N LEU A 36 -6.03 -19.64 -2.65
CA LEU A 36 -6.64 -20.92 -2.28
C LEU A 36 -6.92 -21.06 -0.77
N ASN A 37 -6.10 -20.41 0.05
CA ASN A 37 -6.22 -20.49 1.51
C ASN A 37 -7.22 -19.49 2.10
N GLU A 38 -7.67 -18.50 1.32
CA GLU A 38 -8.53 -17.40 1.80
C GLU A 38 -9.95 -17.53 1.24
N ASP A 39 -10.67 -18.54 1.66
CA ASP A 39 -12.03 -18.88 1.18
C ASP A 39 -13.05 -17.75 1.37
N LYS A 40 -12.84 -16.86 2.36
CA LYS A 40 -13.75 -15.75 2.69
C LYS A 40 -13.43 -14.46 1.94
N ALA A 41 -12.30 -14.42 1.25
CA ALA A 41 -11.87 -13.22 0.52
C ALA A 41 -12.50 -13.16 -0.87
N GLN A 42 -12.85 -11.97 -1.33
CA GLN A 42 -13.59 -11.73 -2.56
C GLN A 42 -12.70 -11.07 -3.62
N GLN A 43 -13.06 -11.22 -4.89
CA GLN A 43 -12.39 -10.51 -5.97
C GLN A 43 -12.88 -9.06 -6.02
N ALA A 44 -11.96 -8.08 -6.03
CA ALA A 44 -12.32 -6.68 -6.23
C ALA A 44 -12.71 -6.41 -7.69
N THR A 45 -13.67 -5.51 -7.89
CA THR A 45 -14.01 -4.95 -9.20
C THR A 45 -13.12 -3.75 -9.48
N ILE A 46 -12.35 -3.80 -10.55
CA ILE A 46 -11.49 -2.69 -10.98
C ILE A 46 -12.23 -1.88 -12.05
N VAL A 47 -12.44 -0.59 -11.78
CA VAL A 47 -13.09 0.35 -12.69
C VAL A 47 -12.03 1.15 -13.44
N ASN A 48 -12.13 1.18 -14.76
CA ASN A 48 -11.29 2.05 -15.57
C ASN A 48 -11.82 3.48 -15.52
N SER A 49 -11.22 4.30 -14.67
CA SER A 49 -11.60 5.70 -14.47
C SER A 49 -10.36 6.55 -14.23
N ASN A 50 -10.37 7.77 -14.76
CA ASN A 50 -9.33 8.78 -14.52
C ASN A 50 -9.58 9.56 -13.20
N LYS A 51 -10.51 9.11 -12.37
CA LYS A 51 -10.85 9.72 -11.08
C LYS A 51 -10.68 8.70 -9.97
N VAL A 52 -10.30 9.15 -8.78
CA VAL A 52 -10.30 8.30 -7.59
C VAL A 52 -11.72 7.85 -7.28
N SER A 53 -11.89 6.55 -7.15
CA SER A 53 -13.09 5.93 -6.61
C SER A 53 -12.69 4.71 -5.81
N TYR A 54 -13.09 4.67 -4.55
CA TYR A 54 -12.86 3.54 -3.66
C TYR A 54 -14.11 3.28 -2.85
N LYS A 55 -14.84 2.23 -3.19
CA LYS A 55 -16.02 1.80 -2.48
C LYS A 55 -15.84 0.39 -1.96
N ALA A 56 -16.05 0.21 -0.66
CA ALA A 56 -15.97 -1.10 -0.02
C ALA A 56 -17.06 -1.27 1.02
N ARG A 57 -17.63 -2.48 1.06
CA ARG A 57 -18.62 -2.89 2.06
C ARG A 57 -18.03 -3.97 2.96
N ASN A 58 -18.20 -3.79 4.27
CA ASN A 58 -17.71 -4.70 5.29
C ASN A 58 -16.21 -5.07 5.13
N ILE A 59 -15.39 -4.04 4.79
CA ILE A 59 -13.94 -4.21 4.66
C ILE A 59 -13.30 -4.40 6.03
N TYR A 60 -12.31 -5.30 6.12
CA TYR A 60 -11.59 -5.60 7.35
C TYR A 60 -10.12 -5.92 7.09
N HIS A 61 -9.32 -5.88 8.15
CA HIS A 61 -7.89 -6.12 8.07
C HIS A 61 -7.60 -7.62 7.98
N PRO A 62 -6.84 -8.09 6.98
CA PRO A 62 -6.60 -9.52 6.75
C PRO A 62 -6.01 -10.25 7.97
N PHE A 63 -5.10 -9.63 8.71
CA PHE A 63 -4.42 -10.27 9.85
C PHE A 63 -5.25 -10.34 11.14
N LEU A 64 -6.44 -9.77 11.18
CA LEU A 64 -7.31 -9.83 12.35
C LEU A 64 -8.33 -10.98 12.27
N GLY A 65 -8.50 -11.58 11.10
CA GLY A 65 -9.40 -12.71 10.89
C GLY A 65 -10.84 -12.42 11.37
N GLU A 66 -11.42 -13.36 12.08
CA GLU A 66 -12.83 -13.26 12.55
C GLU A 66 -13.06 -12.17 13.60
N LYS A 67 -12.03 -11.73 14.31
CA LYS A 67 -12.09 -10.64 15.31
C LYS A 67 -12.06 -9.26 14.69
N ALA A 68 -11.90 -9.16 13.37
CA ALA A 68 -11.83 -7.89 12.69
C ALA A 68 -13.16 -7.14 12.75
N VAL A 69 -13.12 -5.88 13.13
CA VAL A 69 -14.25 -4.96 12.98
C VAL A 69 -14.40 -4.64 11.49
N ARG A 70 -15.60 -4.85 10.97
CA ARG A 70 -15.93 -4.60 9.57
C ARG A 70 -16.51 -3.21 9.41
N ASN A 71 -16.05 -2.49 8.40
CA ASN A 71 -16.47 -1.13 8.13
C ASN A 71 -16.88 -0.96 6.67
N ASN A 72 -17.74 0.03 6.42
CA ASN A 72 -18.01 0.50 5.07
C ASN A 72 -17.16 1.73 4.79
N PHE A 73 -16.71 1.85 3.55
CA PHE A 73 -15.95 3.01 3.10
C PHE A 73 -16.32 3.36 1.67
N ASP A 74 -16.55 4.65 1.43
CA ASP A 74 -16.80 5.18 0.09
C ASP A 74 -16.12 6.53 -0.02
N ILE A 75 -15.19 6.68 -0.95
CA ILE A 75 -14.54 7.96 -1.26
C ILE A 75 -14.46 8.16 -2.77
N GLN A 76 -14.78 9.36 -3.20
CA GLN A 76 -14.76 9.78 -4.59
C GLN A 76 -13.70 10.87 -4.81
N ASN A 77 -13.48 11.20 -6.07
CA ASN A 77 -12.53 12.23 -6.44
C ASN A 77 -12.86 13.58 -5.79
N HIS A 78 -11.83 14.26 -5.27
CA HIS A 78 -11.93 15.54 -4.54
C HIS A 78 -12.64 15.47 -3.18
N GLU A 79 -12.83 14.31 -2.63
CA GLU A 79 -13.32 14.14 -1.26
C GLU A 79 -12.18 13.91 -0.27
N TYR A 80 -12.44 14.20 1.00
CA TYR A 80 -11.56 13.88 2.10
C TYR A 80 -12.35 13.43 3.33
N TYR A 81 -11.72 12.58 4.13
CA TYR A 81 -12.28 12.10 5.39
C TYR A 81 -11.34 12.40 6.55
N ILE A 82 -11.89 12.89 7.65
CA ILE A 82 -11.18 13.07 8.91
C ILE A 82 -11.67 11.98 9.87
N ILE A 83 -10.80 11.03 10.18
CA ILE A 83 -11.12 9.93 11.07
C ILE A 83 -10.71 10.30 12.49
N THR A 84 -11.70 10.51 13.35
CA THR A 84 -11.51 10.87 14.75
C THR A 84 -11.88 9.71 15.68
N GLY A 85 -11.44 9.76 16.91
CA GLY A 85 -11.76 8.76 17.93
C GLY A 85 -10.70 8.67 19.01
N ALA A 86 -11.00 7.99 20.10
CA ALA A 86 -10.09 7.77 21.21
C ALA A 86 -8.82 7.02 20.79
N ASN A 87 -7.78 7.10 21.60
CA ASN A 87 -6.60 6.24 21.42
C ASN A 87 -7.04 4.77 21.50
N MET A 88 -6.40 3.91 20.72
CA MET A 88 -6.72 2.48 20.59
C MET A 88 -8.11 2.15 20.01
N ALA A 89 -8.84 3.13 19.49
CA ALA A 89 -10.15 2.89 18.85
C ALA A 89 -10.06 2.22 17.46
N GLY A 90 -8.86 1.90 16.97
CA GLY A 90 -8.67 1.22 15.69
C GLY A 90 -8.49 2.12 14.47
N LYS A 91 -8.30 3.45 14.66
CA LYS A 91 -8.11 4.41 13.54
C LYS A 91 -7.00 3.99 12.58
N SER A 92 -5.80 3.78 13.08
CA SER A 92 -4.63 3.34 12.28
C SER A 92 -4.84 1.98 11.64
N THR A 93 -5.54 1.07 12.33
CA THR A 93 -5.89 -0.24 11.77
C THR A 93 -6.84 -0.10 10.60
N PHE A 94 -7.84 0.77 10.70
CA PHE A 94 -8.77 1.05 9.61
C PHE A 94 -8.04 1.65 8.39
N LEU A 95 -7.19 2.65 8.59
CA LEU A 95 -6.40 3.24 7.51
C LEU A 95 -5.49 2.20 6.82
N ARG A 96 -4.83 1.34 7.60
CA ARG A 96 -4.04 0.22 7.05
C ARG A 96 -4.91 -0.77 6.28
N THR A 97 -6.12 -1.03 6.76
CA THR A 97 -7.08 -1.91 6.07
C THR A 97 -7.37 -1.42 4.66
N LEU A 98 -7.60 -0.12 4.49
CA LEU A 98 -7.83 0.48 3.17
C LEU A 98 -6.60 0.29 2.26
N GLY A 99 -5.41 0.62 2.76
CA GLY A 99 -4.17 0.51 1.99
C GLY A 99 -3.85 -0.92 1.56
N VAL A 100 -3.92 -1.89 2.50
CA VAL A 100 -3.60 -3.30 2.22
C VAL A 100 -4.58 -3.90 1.22
N ASN A 101 -5.89 -3.69 1.39
CA ASN A 101 -6.88 -4.23 0.45
C ASN A 101 -6.75 -3.60 -0.94
N TYR A 102 -6.39 -2.32 -1.03
CA TYR A 102 -6.11 -1.71 -2.32
C TYR A 102 -4.90 -2.36 -3.03
N ILE A 103 -3.81 -2.61 -2.30
CA ILE A 103 -2.63 -3.29 -2.85
C ILE A 103 -2.98 -4.71 -3.30
N LEU A 104 -3.77 -5.45 -2.52
CA LEU A 104 -4.24 -6.78 -2.91
C LEU A 104 -5.06 -6.72 -4.20
N ALA A 105 -6.02 -5.79 -4.29
CA ALA A 105 -6.85 -5.59 -5.48
C ALA A 105 -6.01 -5.28 -6.73
N MET A 106 -5.03 -4.36 -6.63
CA MET A 106 -4.16 -3.98 -7.76
C MET A 106 -3.25 -5.12 -8.24
N ASN A 107 -2.98 -6.10 -7.38
CA ASN A 107 -2.21 -7.30 -7.75
C ASN A 107 -3.11 -8.48 -8.17
N GLY A 108 -4.41 -8.29 -8.33
CA GLY A 108 -5.35 -9.36 -8.71
C GLY A 108 -5.56 -10.40 -7.61
N LEU A 109 -5.16 -10.10 -6.38
CA LEU A 109 -5.37 -10.95 -5.21
C LEU A 109 -6.75 -10.72 -4.60
N PRO A 110 -7.30 -11.71 -3.88
CA PRO A 110 -8.55 -11.53 -3.17
C PRO A 110 -8.44 -10.49 -2.07
N VAL A 111 -9.51 -9.72 -1.88
CA VAL A 111 -9.64 -8.65 -0.88
C VAL A 111 -10.54 -9.07 0.27
N PHE A 112 -10.30 -8.51 1.43
CA PHE A 112 -11.03 -8.80 2.66
C PHE A 112 -12.18 -7.82 2.86
N ALA A 113 -13.19 -7.95 2.01
CA ALA A 113 -14.43 -7.18 2.01
C ALA A 113 -15.56 -8.05 1.43
N GLU A 114 -16.82 -7.72 1.72
CA GLU A 114 -17.95 -8.35 1.04
C GLU A 114 -18.07 -7.88 -0.42
N GLU A 115 -17.83 -6.58 -0.62
CA GLU A 115 -17.77 -5.97 -1.95
C GLU A 115 -16.67 -4.91 -1.95
N MET A 116 -15.90 -4.86 -3.02
CA MET A 116 -14.92 -3.81 -3.23
C MET A 116 -14.89 -3.42 -4.70
N CYS A 117 -15.06 -2.14 -4.96
CA CYS A 117 -15.00 -1.54 -6.27
C CYS A 117 -14.06 -0.34 -6.23
N VAL A 118 -12.98 -0.38 -7.03
CA VAL A 118 -11.95 0.66 -6.98
C VAL A 118 -11.47 1.01 -8.38
N SER A 119 -11.08 2.26 -8.57
CA SER A 119 -10.35 2.69 -9.76
C SER A 119 -8.85 2.52 -9.59
N VAL A 120 -8.12 2.59 -10.68
CA VAL A 120 -6.66 2.61 -10.65
C VAL A 120 -6.17 4.01 -10.32
N PHE A 121 -5.49 4.18 -9.19
CA PHE A 121 -4.91 5.43 -8.74
C PHE A 121 -3.59 5.20 -8.01
N ARG A 122 -2.84 6.25 -7.81
CA ARG A 122 -1.63 6.21 -6.99
C ARG A 122 -2.03 6.21 -5.52
N LEU A 123 -1.53 5.25 -4.76
CA LEU A 123 -1.70 5.24 -3.30
C LEU A 123 -0.45 5.86 -2.65
N PHE A 124 -0.63 6.94 -1.89
CA PHE A 124 0.38 7.48 -1.01
C PHE A 124 -0.02 7.26 0.44
N THR A 125 0.87 6.71 1.23
CA THR A 125 0.61 6.49 2.66
C THR A 125 1.72 7.10 3.50
N ASN A 126 1.35 7.87 4.52
CA ASN A 126 2.22 8.27 5.61
C ASN A 126 1.63 7.74 6.91
N MET A 127 2.08 6.56 7.30
CA MET A 127 1.69 5.89 8.53
C MET A 127 2.90 5.81 9.42
N ARG A 128 2.68 5.74 10.73
CA ARG A 128 3.73 5.69 11.76
C ARG A 128 4.89 4.79 11.32
N THR A 129 6.05 5.39 11.15
CA THR A 129 7.33 4.71 10.91
C THR A 129 8.04 4.51 12.25
N THR A 130 8.78 3.44 12.40
CA THR A 130 9.74 3.25 13.49
C THR A 130 10.89 4.25 13.33
N ASP A 131 11.42 4.74 14.46
CA ASP A 131 12.59 5.62 14.47
C ASP A 131 13.76 4.97 13.70
N ASP A 132 14.25 5.67 12.70
CA ASP A 132 15.51 5.28 12.06
C ASP A 132 16.67 5.95 12.80
N LEU A 133 17.05 5.36 13.91
CA LEU A 133 18.15 5.81 14.76
C LEU A 133 19.52 5.69 14.05
N THR A 134 19.58 4.94 12.93
CA THR A 134 20.83 4.67 12.22
C THR A 134 21.31 5.85 11.38
N HIS A 135 20.42 6.74 10.94
CA HIS A 135 20.76 7.88 10.08
C HIS A 135 20.74 9.24 10.78
N GLY A 136 20.50 9.29 12.10
CA GLY A 136 20.54 10.56 12.86
C GLY A 136 19.51 11.61 12.44
N ILE A 137 18.55 11.22 11.61
CA ILE A 137 17.48 12.11 11.14
C ILE A 137 16.36 12.07 12.19
N SER A 138 16.00 13.24 12.73
CA SER A 138 14.86 13.30 13.65
C SER A 138 13.59 12.83 12.91
N TYR A 139 12.74 12.09 13.63
CA TYR A 139 11.44 11.60 13.13
C TYR A 139 10.64 12.70 12.39
N PHE A 140 10.63 13.91 12.93
CA PHE A 140 9.98 15.08 12.35
C PHE A 140 10.53 15.46 10.97
N ASN A 141 11.85 15.47 10.82
CA ASN A 141 12.48 15.82 9.54
C ASN A 141 12.21 14.75 8.46
N ALA A 142 12.22 13.48 8.83
CA ALA A 142 11.85 12.39 7.93
C ALA A 142 10.39 12.51 7.46
N GLU A 143 9.49 12.91 8.35
CA GLU A 143 8.07 13.14 8.03
C GLU A 143 7.88 14.32 7.10
N LEU A 144 8.55 15.45 7.35
CA LEU A 144 8.54 16.62 6.46
C LEU A 144 9.08 16.31 5.05
N LEU A 145 10.17 15.55 4.97
CA LEU A 145 10.72 15.13 3.68
C LEU A 145 9.73 14.26 2.89
N ARG A 146 8.99 13.37 3.55
CA ARG A 146 7.94 12.57 2.91
C ARG A 146 6.77 13.43 2.41
N LEU A 147 6.32 14.39 3.22
CA LEU A 147 5.28 15.33 2.80
C LEU A 147 5.74 16.19 1.62
N LYS A 148 7.00 16.65 1.63
CA LYS A 148 7.60 17.36 0.50
C LYS A 148 7.66 16.51 -0.77
N GLN A 149 8.01 15.24 -0.66
CA GLN A 149 7.99 14.30 -1.79
C GLN A 149 6.56 14.12 -2.34
N LEU A 150 5.56 14.04 -1.46
CA LEU A 150 4.16 13.99 -1.87
C LEU A 150 3.77 15.22 -2.68
N LEU A 151 4.04 16.41 -2.15
CA LEU A 151 3.72 17.67 -2.83
C LEU A 151 4.43 17.79 -4.17
N GLY A 152 5.71 17.43 -4.26
CA GLY A 152 6.45 17.38 -5.52
C GLY A 152 5.80 16.43 -6.53
N SER A 153 5.44 15.23 -6.10
CA SER A 153 4.86 14.20 -6.98
C SER A 153 3.45 14.54 -7.47
N VAL A 154 2.68 15.36 -6.75
CA VAL A 154 1.34 15.80 -7.14
C VAL A 154 1.42 16.95 -8.16
N ASN A 155 2.46 17.76 -8.12
CA ASN A 155 2.62 18.91 -9.02
C ASN A 155 3.14 18.55 -10.42
N GLU A 156 3.84 17.43 -10.57
CA GLU A 156 4.53 17.05 -11.82
C GLU A 156 3.70 16.30 -12.86
N ASN A 157 2.44 16.20 -12.75
CA ASN A 157 1.48 15.46 -13.59
C ASN A 157 0.68 14.46 -12.75
N PRO A 158 -0.40 14.90 -12.10
CA PRO A 158 -1.01 14.08 -11.07
C PRO A 158 -1.76 12.90 -11.69
N PRO A 159 -1.26 11.66 -11.59
CA PRO A 159 -2.19 10.56 -11.62
C PRO A 159 -3.13 10.77 -10.43
N CYS A 160 -4.40 10.45 -10.60
CA CYS A 160 -5.35 10.43 -9.49
C CYS A 160 -4.70 9.74 -8.30
N THR A 161 -4.64 10.40 -7.14
CA THR A 161 -3.90 9.91 -5.98
C THR A 161 -4.84 9.88 -4.77
N LEU A 162 -4.89 8.73 -4.11
CA LEU A 162 -5.46 8.60 -2.76
C LEU A 162 -4.35 8.75 -1.73
N ILE A 163 -4.54 9.67 -0.80
CA ILE A 163 -3.57 9.96 0.26
C ILE A 163 -4.12 9.47 1.59
N ILE A 164 -3.37 8.63 2.29
CA ILE A 164 -3.72 8.14 3.62
C ILE A 164 -2.66 8.65 4.60
N LEU A 165 -3.09 9.50 5.54
CA LEU A 165 -2.22 10.08 6.54
C LEU A 165 -2.67 9.65 7.94
N ASP A 166 -1.75 9.15 8.76
CA ASP A 166 -1.98 8.76 10.15
C ASP A 166 -1.05 9.56 11.07
N GLU A 167 -1.66 10.27 12.03
CA GLU A 167 -0.94 10.97 13.10
C GLU A 167 0.17 11.94 12.65
N ILE A 168 -0.15 12.86 11.75
CA ILE A 168 0.80 13.81 11.16
C ILE A 168 1.47 14.69 12.24
N LEU A 169 2.79 14.89 12.09
CA LEU A 169 3.61 15.82 12.89
C LEU A 169 3.57 15.53 14.42
N LYS A 170 3.59 14.26 14.80
CA LYS A 170 3.53 13.87 16.23
C LYS A 170 4.79 14.18 17.02
N GLY A 171 5.92 14.31 16.38
CA GLY A 171 7.23 14.46 17.01
C GLY A 171 7.62 15.89 17.43
N THR A 172 6.74 16.88 17.27
CA THR A 172 7.08 18.29 17.49
C THR A 172 6.13 19.00 18.46
N ASN A 173 6.56 20.15 18.98
CA ASN A 173 5.78 21.02 19.83
C ASN A 173 4.66 21.75 19.05
N SER A 174 3.73 22.37 19.78
CA SER A 174 2.55 23.00 19.18
C SER A 174 2.86 24.19 18.26
N LEU A 175 4.00 24.89 18.48
CA LEU A 175 4.41 26.04 17.68
C LEU A 175 4.98 25.60 16.32
N ASP A 176 5.77 24.53 16.31
CA ASP A 176 6.33 24.00 15.05
C ASP A 176 5.25 23.35 14.16
N LYS A 177 4.15 22.85 14.76
CA LYS A 177 2.98 22.35 14.01
C LYS A 177 2.22 23.43 13.27
N LEU A 178 2.26 24.67 13.76
CA LEU A 178 1.58 25.80 13.14
C LEU A 178 2.40 26.43 12.01
N ASN A 179 3.71 26.23 12.01
CA ASN A 179 4.65 26.85 11.05
C ASN A 179 5.07 25.88 9.90
N GLY A 180 4.77 24.61 9.99
CA GLY A 180 5.04 23.59 8.96
C GLY A 180 3.78 23.23 8.19
#